data_2f4e874f1a2b3f1704d82613cf406ba7
#
_entry.id   2f4e874f1a2b3f1704d82613cf406ba7
#
_cell.length_a   1.000
_cell.length_b   1.000
_cell.length_c   1.000
_cell.angle_alpha   90.00
_cell.angle_beta   90.00
_cell.angle_gamma   90.00
#
_symmetry.space_group_name_H-M   'P 1'
#
loop_
_entity.id
_entity.type
_entity.pdbx_description
1 polymer ?
#
loop_
_entity_poly.entity_id
_entity_poly.type
_entity_poly.pdbx_seq_one_letter_code
_entity_poly.pdbx_strand_id
1 'polypeptide(L)'
;MFEDFESAIDKTNAFYKKGTPFFVALDYEMKRAIFLGGDDIFKRADTVKFKVGNFTNAPIPSCTRVSKTPSIAAPHPVPAELSDAAEKQYEQKFAKVRRALLNGDTFLANLCARSEIDFHASLEDAFYSAESEYALCVKDAFACFSPECFVKTIGRKIFSYPMKGTIDASVADAEKTLLEDEKELREHNTIVDLIRNDLAAIADNVCVEKFRFCSRIPRRGKASIIQTSSQITGILKPLQFGDALAKMLPAGSICGAPKTRTLEVLRGAEGLERGFYTGIFGYFDSRNFDSAVAIRFLEKDAGKTYFRSGGGITALSDAHSEFLETREKIYIPIPETANTPPRFLETIKVADGKMKNWDSHTKRISFTLAKFYPQTAQTAAAKIEAEILQTAKKAESASLGKTFKLRVEYSDKPEKIELLPYAPKEIKTLKLVFDNDIFYAYKFADRAALERLRNLRGGCDDIVICKNGLITDSSYANLVFVKDGKFFTPSAPLLDGTKRKTLVECGIAAPAEIRPRDLRKFERVVFVNAMLDISDNVGADTDKIFGNF
;
A
#
# COMPACT_ATOMS: atom_id res chain seq x y z
N MET A 1 21.12 -15.84 -4.90
CA MET A 1 19.97 -14.91 -4.95
C MET A 1 19.48 -14.80 -6.39
N PHE A 2 20.31 -14.31 -7.29
CA PHE A 2 20.00 -14.31 -8.72
C PHE A 2 20.26 -15.69 -9.31
N GLU A 3 19.36 -16.13 -10.15
CA GLU A 3 19.47 -17.38 -10.90
C GLU A 3 19.20 -17.17 -12.38
N ASP A 4 19.39 -18.21 -13.18
CA ASP A 4 19.11 -18.20 -14.59
C ASP A 4 17.62 -18.11 -14.88
N PHE A 5 17.26 -17.39 -15.94
CA PHE A 5 15.88 -17.14 -16.34
C PHE A 5 15.10 -18.44 -16.58
N GLU A 6 15.65 -19.37 -17.38
CA GLU A 6 14.99 -20.63 -17.75
C GLU A 6 14.74 -21.50 -16.50
N SER A 7 15.72 -21.56 -15.58
CA SER A 7 15.56 -22.26 -14.29
C SER A 7 14.39 -21.70 -13.47
N ALA A 8 14.23 -20.37 -13.45
CA ALA A 8 13.12 -19.73 -12.73
C ALA A 8 11.76 -20.02 -13.40
N ILE A 9 11.72 -20.07 -14.74
CA ILE A 9 10.51 -20.44 -15.48
C ILE A 9 10.10 -21.89 -15.17
N ASP A 10 11.03 -22.82 -15.16
CA ASP A 10 10.77 -24.23 -14.80
C ASP A 10 10.22 -24.37 -13.37
N LYS A 11 10.82 -23.65 -12.42
CA LYS A 11 10.33 -23.62 -11.04
C LYS A 11 8.94 -23.01 -10.96
N THR A 12 8.69 -21.91 -11.68
CA THR A 12 7.38 -21.26 -11.76
C THR A 12 6.32 -22.25 -12.26
N ASN A 13 6.61 -23.00 -13.32
CA ASN A 13 5.74 -24.05 -13.85
C ASN A 13 5.45 -25.14 -12.80
N ALA A 14 6.49 -25.62 -12.14
CA ALA A 14 6.37 -26.70 -11.14
C ALA A 14 5.56 -26.27 -9.92
N PHE A 15 5.81 -25.07 -9.40
CA PHE A 15 5.13 -24.55 -8.21
C PHE A 15 3.67 -24.17 -8.51
N TYR A 16 3.42 -23.54 -9.65
CA TYR A 16 2.07 -23.23 -10.09
C TYR A 16 1.21 -24.49 -10.24
N LYS A 17 1.74 -25.54 -10.90
CA LYS A 17 1.07 -26.83 -11.07
C LYS A 17 0.74 -27.50 -9.72
N LYS A 18 1.61 -27.35 -8.71
CA LYS A 18 1.41 -27.89 -7.36
C LYS A 18 0.48 -27.04 -6.49
N GLY A 19 0.11 -25.84 -6.92
CA GLY A 19 -0.61 -24.88 -6.08
C GLY A 19 0.22 -24.40 -4.89
N THR A 20 1.55 -24.41 -4.99
CA THR A 20 2.46 -23.95 -3.92
C THR A 20 2.76 -22.47 -4.12
N PRO A 21 2.66 -21.61 -3.07
CA PRO A 21 2.96 -20.19 -3.20
C PRO A 21 4.40 -19.94 -3.66
N PHE A 22 4.59 -18.91 -4.50
CA PHE A 22 5.91 -18.47 -4.92
C PHE A 22 5.93 -16.98 -5.26
N PHE A 23 7.11 -16.40 -5.14
CA PHE A 23 7.47 -15.09 -5.69
C PHE A 23 8.46 -15.29 -6.83
N VAL A 24 8.30 -14.51 -7.90
CA VAL A 24 9.22 -14.50 -9.03
C VAL A 24 9.48 -13.05 -9.47
N ALA A 25 10.73 -12.72 -9.78
CA ALA A 25 11.10 -11.50 -10.50
C ALA A 25 11.98 -11.88 -11.69
N LEU A 26 11.65 -11.34 -12.86
CA LEU A 26 12.29 -11.65 -14.14
C LEU A 26 12.87 -10.36 -14.72
N ASP A 27 14.12 -10.38 -15.18
CA ASP A 27 14.75 -9.22 -15.75
C ASP A 27 14.28 -8.95 -17.18
N TYR A 28 14.54 -7.72 -17.66
CA TYR A 28 14.12 -7.27 -18.98
C TYR A 28 14.78 -8.04 -20.12
N GLU A 29 16.04 -8.41 -19.98
CA GLU A 29 16.81 -9.14 -20.97
C GLU A 29 16.49 -10.64 -21.01
N MET A 30 15.65 -11.14 -20.09
CA MET A 30 15.33 -12.56 -19.92
C MET A 30 16.59 -13.42 -19.70
N LYS A 31 17.51 -12.93 -18.88
CA LYS A 31 18.77 -13.61 -18.52
C LYS A 31 18.80 -14.04 -17.08
N ARG A 32 18.27 -13.21 -16.18
CA ARG A 32 18.36 -13.37 -14.72
C ARG A 32 16.99 -13.32 -14.09
N ALA A 33 16.85 -14.04 -13.00
CA ALA A 33 15.64 -14.08 -12.22
C ALA A 33 15.93 -14.14 -10.71
N ILE A 34 14.88 -13.89 -9.91
CA ILE A 34 14.79 -14.21 -8.49
C ILE A 34 13.56 -15.10 -8.35
N PHE A 35 13.73 -16.28 -7.75
CA PHE A 35 12.63 -17.17 -7.42
C PHE A 35 12.67 -17.55 -5.94
N LEU A 36 11.53 -17.41 -5.26
CA LEU A 36 11.34 -17.83 -3.87
C LEU A 36 10.08 -18.67 -3.79
N GLY A 37 10.20 -19.94 -3.41
CA GLY A 37 9.09 -20.89 -3.32
C GLY A 37 8.78 -21.34 -1.90
N GLY A 38 7.50 -21.45 -1.55
CA GLY A 38 7.06 -21.94 -0.25
C GLY A 38 7.65 -21.15 0.92
N ASP A 39 8.30 -21.86 1.85
CA ASP A 39 8.89 -21.24 3.06
C ASP A 39 10.02 -20.25 2.77
N ASP A 40 10.71 -20.35 1.61
CA ASP A 40 11.81 -19.45 1.27
C ASP A 40 11.36 -18.00 1.11
N ILE A 41 10.06 -17.78 0.81
CA ILE A 41 9.44 -16.47 0.77
C ILE A 41 9.71 -15.67 2.06
N PHE A 42 9.58 -16.31 3.21
CA PHE A 42 9.78 -15.67 4.52
C PHE A 42 11.21 -15.82 5.03
N LYS A 43 11.89 -16.95 4.76
CA LYS A 43 13.28 -17.18 5.20
C LYS A 43 14.26 -16.21 4.59
N ARG A 44 13.97 -15.68 3.37
CA ARG A 44 14.81 -14.72 2.67
C ARG A 44 14.33 -13.28 2.73
N ALA A 45 13.39 -12.96 3.62
CA ALA A 45 12.87 -11.61 3.79
C ALA A 45 13.92 -10.58 4.28
N ASP A 46 15.07 -11.03 4.77
CA ASP A 46 16.23 -10.18 5.09
C ASP A 46 16.97 -9.68 3.84
N THR A 47 16.92 -10.44 2.73
CA THR A 47 17.63 -10.14 1.48
C THR A 47 16.72 -9.69 0.35
N VAL A 48 15.50 -10.25 0.27
CA VAL A 48 14.49 -9.90 -0.74
C VAL A 48 13.17 -9.59 -0.03
N LYS A 49 12.80 -8.32 -0.04
CA LYS A 49 11.51 -7.85 0.48
C LYS A 49 10.62 -7.46 -0.68
N PHE A 50 9.36 -7.86 -0.63
CA PHE A 50 8.40 -7.45 -1.64
C PHE A 50 7.01 -7.21 -1.06
N LYS A 51 6.27 -6.39 -1.77
CA LYS A 51 4.83 -6.17 -1.63
C LYS A 51 4.19 -6.32 -3.00
N VAL A 52 3.17 -7.15 -3.10
CA VAL A 52 2.38 -7.38 -4.31
C VAL A 52 0.92 -7.33 -3.91
N GLY A 53 0.23 -6.26 -4.30
CA GLY A 53 -1.12 -5.98 -3.84
C GLY A 53 -1.18 -5.94 -2.30
N ASN A 54 -1.97 -6.82 -1.73
CA ASN A 54 -2.16 -6.89 -0.27
C ASN A 54 -1.19 -7.85 0.43
N PHE A 55 -0.32 -8.55 -0.28
CA PHE A 55 0.64 -9.47 0.32
C PHE A 55 2.04 -8.84 0.43
N THR A 56 2.71 -9.09 1.55
CA THR A 56 4.13 -8.78 1.74
C THR A 56 4.82 -9.86 2.55
N ASN A 57 6.05 -10.19 2.16
CA ASN A 57 6.92 -11.05 2.97
C ASN A 57 7.76 -10.26 3.96
N ALA A 58 7.81 -8.93 3.79
CA ALA A 58 8.58 -8.07 4.69
C ALA A 58 7.94 -8.14 6.08
N PRO A 59 8.73 -8.37 7.14
CA PRO A 59 8.20 -8.22 8.49
C PRO A 59 7.65 -6.81 8.63
N ILE A 60 6.42 -6.67 9.13
CA ILE A 60 5.90 -5.36 9.53
C ILE A 60 6.97 -4.77 10.43
N PRO A 61 7.52 -3.59 10.12
CA PRO A 61 8.53 -2.99 10.96
C PRO A 61 8.00 -3.04 12.37
N SER A 62 8.69 -3.76 13.29
CA SER A 62 8.39 -3.60 14.70
C SER A 62 8.34 -2.09 14.89
N CYS A 63 7.27 -1.54 15.51
CA CYS A 63 7.05 -0.08 15.59
C CYS A 63 8.28 0.76 16.04
N THR A 64 9.39 0.12 16.40
CA THR A 64 10.71 0.72 16.61
C THR A 64 11.33 1.32 15.33
N ARG A 65 10.97 0.88 14.14
CA ARG A 65 11.52 1.47 12.90
C ARG A 65 10.70 2.64 12.36
N VAL A 66 9.40 2.70 12.62
CA VAL A 66 8.56 3.86 12.21
C VAL A 66 8.99 5.15 12.94
N SER A 67 9.56 5.03 14.14
CA SER A 67 10.13 6.19 14.87
C SER A 67 11.58 6.52 14.46
N LYS A 68 12.23 5.64 13.68
CA LYS A 68 13.60 5.79 13.18
C LYS A 68 13.69 5.77 11.66
N THR A 69 12.59 5.70 10.89
CA THR A 69 12.68 6.09 9.48
C THR A 69 13.03 7.57 9.49
N PRO A 70 14.29 7.93 9.20
CA PRO A 70 14.61 9.33 9.00
C PRO A 70 13.62 9.84 7.99
N SER A 71 13.21 11.09 8.11
CA SER A 71 12.54 11.79 7.01
C SER A 71 13.38 11.56 5.76
N ILE A 72 12.98 10.57 4.97
CA ILE A 72 13.72 10.26 3.75
C ILE A 72 13.53 11.45 2.84
N ALA A 73 14.64 12.15 2.55
CA ALA A 73 14.63 13.21 1.57
C ALA A 73 14.20 12.62 0.21
N ALA A 74 13.42 13.36 -0.54
CA ALA A 74 13.08 12.96 -1.89
C ALA A 74 14.38 12.80 -2.71
N PRO A 75 14.48 11.77 -3.58
CA PRO A 75 15.63 11.64 -4.46
C PRO A 75 15.67 12.82 -5.43
N HIS A 76 16.86 13.43 -5.59
CA HIS A 76 17.08 14.52 -6.53
C HIS A 76 18.20 14.16 -7.48
N PRO A 77 18.09 14.47 -8.80
CA PRO A 77 19.20 14.35 -9.71
C PRO A 77 20.39 15.17 -9.22
N VAL A 78 21.61 14.64 -9.32
CA VAL A 78 22.81 15.45 -9.09
C VAL A 78 22.91 16.57 -10.14
N PRO A 79 23.55 17.71 -9.85
CA PRO A 79 23.58 18.86 -10.79
C PRO A 79 24.09 18.50 -12.20
N ALA A 80 25.02 17.55 -12.31
CA ALA A 80 25.51 17.07 -13.61
C ALA A 80 24.41 16.45 -14.49
N GLU A 81 23.40 15.82 -13.90
CA GLU A 81 22.27 15.22 -14.60
C GLU A 81 21.22 16.22 -15.10
N LEU A 82 21.34 17.49 -14.67
CA LEU A 82 20.49 18.61 -15.10
C LEU A 82 21.24 19.54 -16.05
N SER A 83 22.45 19.18 -16.49
CA SER A 83 23.29 20.00 -17.35
C SER A 83 22.93 19.84 -18.83
N ASP A 84 23.29 20.83 -19.62
CA ASP A 84 23.20 20.78 -21.10
C ASP A 84 23.93 19.57 -21.68
N ALA A 85 25.00 19.09 -21.02
CA ALA A 85 25.74 17.90 -21.44
C ALA A 85 24.92 16.63 -21.28
N ALA A 86 24.17 16.49 -20.17
CA ALA A 86 23.27 15.36 -19.93
C ALA A 86 22.09 15.39 -20.93
N GLU A 87 21.55 16.55 -21.20
CA GLU A 87 20.50 16.71 -22.19
C GLU A 87 20.98 16.33 -23.60
N LYS A 88 22.15 16.80 -24.04
CA LYS A 88 22.76 16.40 -25.32
C LYS A 88 22.99 14.90 -25.44
N GLN A 89 23.39 14.23 -24.37
CA GLN A 89 23.52 12.77 -24.36
C GLN A 89 22.15 12.08 -24.55
N TYR A 90 21.10 12.58 -23.90
CA TYR A 90 19.75 12.09 -24.10
C TYR A 90 19.27 12.34 -25.53
N GLU A 91 19.47 13.54 -26.08
CA GLU A 91 19.12 13.89 -27.46
C GLU A 91 19.76 12.94 -28.48
N GLN A 92 21.03 12.54 -28.28
CA GLN A 92 21.71 11.57 -29.15
C GLN A 92 21.01 10.20 -29.15
N LYS A 93 20.58 9.75 -27.98
CA LYS A 93 19.79 8.50 -27.84
C LYS A 93 18.43 8.65 -28.48
N PHE A 94 17.75 9.76 -28.21
CA PHE A 94 16.46 10.10 -28.75
C PHE A 94 16.49 10.16 -30.31
N ALA A 95 17.51 10.79 -30.87
CA ALA A 95 17.68 10.92 -32.33
C ALA A 95 17.78 9.53 -33.02
N LYS A 96 18.43 8.55 -32.39
CA LYS A 96 18.49 7.17 -32.90
C LYS A 96 17.11 6.53 -32.93
N VAL A 97 16.35 6.66 -31.83
CA VAL A 97 14.99 6.13 -31.71
C VAL A 97 14.06 6.84 -32.69
N ARG A 98 14.11 8.18 -32.78
CA ARG A 98 13.28 8.97 -33.69
C ARG A 98 13.53 8.60 -35.15
N ARG A 99 14.79 8.35 -35.53
CA ARG A 99 15.12 7.89 -36.89
C ARG A 99 14.43 6.56 -37.21
N ALA A 100 14.47 5.62 -36.28
CA ALA A 100 13.79 4.32 -36.47
C ALA A 100 12.26 4.47 -36.57
N LEU A 101 11.66 5.38 -35.78
CA LEU A 101 10.25 5.73 -35.88
C LEU A 101 9.89 6.33 -37.25
N LEU A 102 10.69 7.28 -37.74
CA LEU A 102 10.48 7.91 -39.07
C LEU A 102 10.70 6.94 -40.22
N ASN A 103 11.57 5.93 -40.08
CA ASN A 103 11.78 4.89 -41.06
C ASN A 103 10.67 3.82 -41.06
N GLY A 104 9.77 3.82 -40.05
CA GLY A 104 8.75 2.79 -39.87
C GLY A 104 9.27 1.49 -39.26
N ASP A 105 10.48 1.47 -38.68
CA ASP A 105 11.04 0.32 -37.98
C ASP A 105 10.26 0.03 -36.68
N THR A 106 9.69 1.06 -36.07
CA THR A 106 8.85 0.98 -34.85
C THR A 106 7.83 2.12 -34.86
N PHE A 107 6.71 1.98 -34.12
CA PHE A 107 5.66 3.00 -34.01
C PHE A 107 5.67 3.68 -32.65
N LEU A 108 6.18 3.00 -31.65
CA LEU A 108 6.33 3.46 -30.27
C LEU A 108 7.55 2.77 -29.68
N ALA A 109 8.40 3.52 -29.01
CA ALA A 109 9.55 2.96 -28.28
C ALA A 109 9.70 3.64 -26.91
N ASN A 110 9.86 2.86 -25.86
CA ASN A 110 10.06 3.39 -24.52
C ASN A 110 11.57 3.61 -24.27
N LEU A 111 12.05 4.84 -24.41
CA LEU A 111 13.46 5.19 -24.20
C LEU A 111 13.73 5.42 -22.72
N CYS A 112 14.75 4.74 -22.18
CA CYS A 112 15.12 4.78 -20.78
C CYS A 112 16.40 5.59 -20.52
N ALA A 113 16.41 6.25 -19.36
CA ALA A 113 17.53 6.98 -18.82
C ALA A 113 17.93 6.41 -17.45
N ARG A 114 19.23 6.44 -17.15
CA ARG A 114 19.81 6.15 -15.86
C ARG A 114 20.46 7.42 -15.33
N SER A 115 19.96 7.95 -14.22
CA SER A 115 20.40 9.21 -13.65
C SER A 115 21.01 9.00 -12.28
N GLU A 116 22.19 9.55 -12.04
CA GLU A 116 22.79 9.60 -10.70
C GLU A 116 21.97 10.54 -9.83
N ILE A 117 21.64 10.11 -8.63
CA ILE A 117 20.83 10.88 -7.68
C ILE A 117 21.54 11.07 -6.36
N ASP A 118 21.25 12.21 -5.72
CA ASP A 118 21.59 12.43 -4.33
C ASP A 118 20.51 11.77 -3.44
N PHE A 119 20.88 10.63 -2.86
CA PHE A 119 19.98 9.84 -2.04
C PHE A 119 20.75 9.09 -0.95
N HIS A 120 20.64 9.55 0.29
CA HIS A 120 21.43 9.05 1.42
C HIS A 120 20.75 7.94 2.23
N ALA A 121 19.46 7.70 2.04
CA ALA A 121 18.76 6.64 2.74
C ALA A 121 19.14 5.25 2.19
N SER A 122 18.93 4.21 2.98
CA SER A 122 19.06 2.84 2.49
C SER A 122 17.88 2.47 1.57
N LEU A 123 18.09 1.49 0.68
CA LEU A 123 17.00 0.94 -0.15
C LEU A 123 15.88 0.33 0.71
N GLU A 124 16.24 -0.22 1.86
CA GLU A 124 15.30 -0.79 2.83
C GLU A 124 14.47 0.30 3.51
N ASP A 125 15.08 1.45 3.89
CA ASP A 125 14.33 2.57 4.43
C ASP A 125 13.36 3.14 3.40
N ALA A 126 13.78 3.23 2.13
CA ALA A 126 12.91 3.60 1.02
C ALA A 126 11.73 2.64 0.87
N PHE A 127 11.98 1.33 0.93
CA PHE A 127 10.94 0.30 0.85
C PHE A 127 9.88 0.43 1.95
N TYR A 128 10.30 0.66 3.19
CA TYR A 128 9.36 0.80 4.31
C TYR A 128 8.65 2.16 4.36
N SER A 129 9.21 3.18 3.72
CA SER A 129 8.62 4.52 3.69
C SER A 129 7.69 4.76 2.51
N ALA A 130 7.82 3.95 1.47
CA ALA A 130 7.03 4.11 0.26
C ALA A 130 5.61 3.53 0.42
N GLU A 131 4.63 4.29 -0.07
CA GLU A 131 3.24 3.86 -0.19
C GLU A 131 2.99 3.46 -1.66
N SER A 132 3.18 2.18 -1.96
CA SER A 132 2.99 1.63 -3.30
C SER A 132 2.20 0.33 -3.22
N GLU A 133 1.38 0.06 -4.23
CA GLU A 133 0.67 -1.23 -4.36
C GLU A 133 1.66 -2.37 -4.63
N TYR A 134 2.72 -2.08 -5.39
CA TYR A 134 3.79 -3.03 -5.71
C TYR A 134 5.13 -2.45 -5.34
N ALA A 135 5.90 -3.17 -4.55
CA ALA A 135 7.25 -2.81 -4.18
C ALA A 135 8.16 -4.04 -4.11
N LEU A 136 9.40 -3.86 -4.52
CA LEU A 136 10.45 -4.88 -4.41
C LEU A 136 11.73 -4.19 -3.92
N CYS A 137 12.38 -4.79 -2.93
CA CYS A 137 13.69 -4.37 -2.45
C CYS A 137 14.61 -5.59 -2.38
N VAL A 138 15.68 -5.54 -3.13
CA VAL A 138 16.78 -6.50 -3.09
C VAL A 138 17.95 -5.83 -2.40
N LYS A 139 18.33 -6.39 -1.25
CA LYS A 139 19.35 -5.80 -0.36
C LYS A 139 20.62 -5.42 -1.13
N ASP A 140 21.08 -4.19 -0.92
CA ASP A 140 22.29 -3.61 -1.49
C ASP A 140 22.38 -3.60 -3.03
N ALA A 141 21.28 -3.96 -3.72
CA ALA A 141 21.22 -3.98 -5.18
C ALA A 141 20.25 -2.95 -5.74
N PHE A 142 18.94 -3.12 -5.49
CA PHE A 142 17.93 -2.21 -6.02
C PHE A 142 16.63 -2.22 -5.22
N ALA A 143 15.81 -1.18 -5.42
CA ALA A 143 14.42 -1.13 -4.98
C ALA A 143 13.54 -0.50 -6.05
N CYS A 144 12.27 -0.93 -6.14
CA CYS A 144 11.30 -0.32 -7.04
C CYS A 144 9.92 -0.18 -6.38
N PHE A 145 9.13 0.80 -6.86
CA PHE A 145 7.86 1.20 -6.29
C PHE A 145 6.83 1.40 -7.42
N SER A 146 6.32 0.31 -7.94
CA SER A 146 5.50 0.36 -9.15
C SER A 146 4.04 0.68 -8.87
N PRO A 147 3.43 1.58 -9.66
CA PRO A 147 1.99 1.74 -9.75
C PRO A 147 1.36 0.83 -10.81
N GLU A 148 2.18 0.16 -11.66
CA GLU A 148 1.72 -0.50 -12.88
C GLU A 148 1.60 -2.00 -12.70
N CYS A 149 0.36 -2.50 -12.71
CA CYS A 149 0.08 -3.92 -12.78
C CYS A 149 0.50 -4.48 -14.14
N PHE A 150 1.27 -5.58 -14.14
CA PHE A 150 1.58 -6.31 -15.37
C PHE A 150 0.42 -7.22 -15.76
N VAL A 151 0.18 -8.27 -14.99
CA VAL A 151 -1.00 -9.14 -15.11
C VAL A 151 -1.47 -9.64 -13.76
N LYS A 152 -2.79 -9.86 -13.64
CA LYS A 152 -3.42 -10.57 -12.53
C LYS A 152 -4.17 -11.78 -13.05
N THR A 153 -4.24 -12.86 -12.26
CA THR A 153 -5.11 -13.98 -12.57
C THR A 153 -6.09 -14.24 -11.43
N ILE A 154 -7.31 -14.62 -11.77
CA ILE A 154 -8.32 -15.16 -10.85
C ILE A 154 -8.79 -16.48 -11.44
N GLY A 155 -8.30 -17.59 -10.91
CA GLY A 155 -8.43 -18.89 -11.55
C GLY A 155 -7.80 -18.88 -12.95
N ARG A 156 -8.60 -19.22 -14.00
CA ARG A 156 -8.13 -19.15 -15.38
C ARG A 156 -8.33 -17.79 -16.07
N LYS A 157 -9.03 -16.85 -15.46
CA LYS A 157 -9.22 -15.52 -16.03
C LYS A 157 -7.98 -14.67 -15.77
N ILE A 158 -7.40 -14.10 -16.84
CA ILE A 158 -6.27 -13.18 -16.78
C ILE A 158 -6.72 -11.76 -17.07
N PHE A 159 -6.09 -10.80 -16.40
CA PHE A 159 -6.37 -9.37 -16.51
C PHE A 159 -5.09 -8.59 -16.72
N SER A 160 -5.15 -7.52 -17.49
CA SER A 160 -4.13 -6.49 -17.58
C SER A 160 -4.78 -5.11 -17.55
N TYR A 161 -4.05 -4.13 -17.00
CA TYR A 161 -4.55 -2.78 -16.75
C TYR A 161 -3.58 -1.74 -17.35
N PRO A 162 -3.50 -1.60 -18.69
CA PRO A 162 -2.67 -0.57 -19.29
C PRO A 162 -3.11 0.82 -18.85
N MET A 163 -2.13 1.65 -18.50
CA MET A 163 -2.32 3.00 -18.03
C MET A 163 -1.61 3.98 -18.96
N LYS A 164 -2.32 5.02 -19.42
CA LYS A 164 -1.78 6.12 -20.21
C LYS A 164 -2.61 7.37 -20.00
N GLY A 165 -1.94 8.52 -20.06
CA GLY A 165 -2.57 9.80 -19.86
C GLY A 165 -2.74 10.17 -18.39
N THR A 166 -2.20 11.33 -18.04
CA THR A 166 -2.33 11.89 -16.70
C THR A 166 -2.59 13.40 -16.78
N ILE A 167 -3.40 13.89 -15.85
CA ILE A 167 -3.67 15.32 -15.71
C ILE A 167 -3.68 15.68 -14.22
N ASP A 168 -3.27 16.90 -13.90
CA ASP A 168 -3.38 17.41 -12.54
C ASP A 168 -4.86 17.58 -12.15
N ALA A 169 -5.25 17.02 -11.01
CA ALA A 169 -6.65 17.03 -10.57
C ALA A 169 -7.15 18.41 -10.11
N SER A 170 -6.27 19.43 -10.03
CA SER A 170 -6.65 20.81 -9.76
C SER A 170 -7.12 21.55 -11.02
N VAL A 171 -6.90 21.01 -12.21
CA VAL A 171 -7.41 21.56 -13.46
C VAL A 171 -8.93 21.45 -13.46
N ALA A 172 -9.60 22.53 -13.89
CA ALA A 172 -11.06 22.52 -14.04
C ALA A 172 -11.47 21.43 -15.06
N ASP A 173 -12.48 20.65 -14.71
CA ASP A 173 -12.99 19.53 -15.53
C ASP A 173 -11.89 18.55 -16.00
N ALA A 174 -10.89 18.28 -15.12
CA ALA A 174 -9.70 17.51 -15.44
C ALA A 174 -10.00 16.14 -16.08
N GLU A 175 -11.00 15.40 -15.57
CA GLU A 175 -11.38 14.11 -16.14
C GLU A 175 -11.89 14.25 -17.58
N LYS A 176 -12.75 15.22 -17.82
CA LYS A 176 -13.29 15.50 -19.16
C LYS A 176 -12.18 15.91 -20.11
N THR A 177 -11.34 16.86 -19.69
CA THR A 177 -10.19 17.33 -20.48
C THR A 177 -9.27 16.17 -20.88
N LEU A 178 -8.95 15.29 -19.93
CA LEU A 178 -8.10 14.11 -20.18
C LEU A 178 -8.76 13.12 -21.15
N LEU A 179 -10.07 12.87 -21.00
CA LEU A 179 -10.79 11.93 -21.85
C LEU A 179 -11.00 12.47 -23.28
N GLU A 180 -11.08 13.78 -23.47
CA GLU A 180 -11.24 14.44 -24.76
C GLU A 180 -9.91 14.72 -25.47
N ASP A 181 -8.75 14.54 -24.82
CA ASP A 181 -7.44 14.72 -25.42
C ASP A 181 -7.15 13.64 -26.47
N GLU A 182 -7.05 14.06 -27.74
CA GLU A 182 -6.83 13.19 -28.87
C GLU A 182 -5.45 12.52 -28.89
N LYS A 183 -4.40 13.21 -28.39
CA LYS A 183 -3.05 12.65 -28.31
C LYS A 183 -3.04 11.49 -27.32
N GLU A 184 -3.55 11.74 -26.13
CA GLU A 184 -3.65 10.73 -25.08
C GLU A 184 -4.55 9.55 -25.50
N LEU A 185 -5.61 9.81 -26.23
CA LEU A 185 -6.48 8.78 -26.78
C LEU A 185 -5.72 7.86 -27.77
N ARG A 186 -4.93 8.44 -28.68
CA ARG A 186 -4.15 7.67 -29.67
C ARG A 186 -3.08 6.82 -28.99
N GLU A 187 -2.36 7.38 -28.02
CA GLU A 187 -1.35 6.64 -27.25
C GLU A 187 -1.99 5.50 -26.45
N HIS A 188 -3.15 5.76 -25.82
CA HIS A 188 -3.88 4.76 -25.06
C HIS A 188 -4.39 3.61 -25.94
N ASN A 189 -4.94 3.92 -27.13
CA ASN A 189 -5.36 2.91 -28.12
C ASN A 189 -4.20 2.01 -28.53
N THR A 190 -3.03 2.60 -28.80
CA THR A 190 -1.82 1.85 -29.20
C THR A 190 -1.40 0.85 -28.11
N ILE A 191 -1.38 1.28 -26.85
CA ILE A 191 -1.02 0.41 -25.72
C ILE A 191 -2.07 -0.67 -25.49
N VAL A 192 -3.35 -0.34 -25.54
CA VAL A 192 -4.43 -1.33 -25.40
C VAL A 192 -4.33 -2.41 -26.47
N ASP A 193 -4.07 -2.04 -27.72
CA ASP A 193 -3.93 -3.01 -28.80
C ASP A 193 -2.69 -3.89 -28.64
N LEU A 194 -1.56 -3.30 -28.24
CA LEU A 194 -0.34 -4.03 -27.94
C LEU A 194 -0.54 -5.07 -26.83
N ILE A 195 -1.18 -4.69 -25.72
CA ILE A 195 -1.47 -5.62 -24.62
C ILE A 195 -2.48 -6.69 -25.02
N ARG A 196 -3.48 -6.36 -25.85
CA ARG A 196 -4.40 -7.37 -26.42
C ARG A 196 -3.64 -8.43 -27.23
N ASN A 197 -2.68 -8.00 -28.04
CA ASN A 197 -1.83 -8.92 -28.82
C ASN A 197 -0.96 -9.78 -27.91
N ASP A 198 -0.32 -9.22 -26.89
CA ASP A 198 0.47 -9.98 -25.91
C ASP A 198 -0.42 -11.03 -25.20
N LEU A 199 -1.61 -10.64 -24.73
CA LEU A 199 -2.55 -11.55 -24.08
C LEU A 199 -3.07 -12.63 -25.06
N ALA A 200 -3.32 -12.30 -26.31
CA ALA A 200 -3.80 -13.27 -27.31
C ALA A 200 -2.81 -14.42 -27.59
N ALA A 201 -1.52 -14.21 -27.32
CA ALA A 201 -0.52 -15.28 -27.39
C ALA A 201 -0.75 -16.38 -26.35
N ILE A 202 -1.32 -16.04 -25.18
CA ILE A 202 -1.43 -16.92 -24.01
C ILE A 202 -2.87 -17.14 -23.54
N ALA A 203 -3.84 -16.39 -24.05
CA ALA A 203 -5.24 -16.45 -23.66
C ALA A 203 -6.18 -16.47 -24.86
N ASP A 204 -7.36 -17.07 -24.67
CA ASP A 204 -8.49 -17.03 -25.57
C ASP A 204 -9.51 -15.99 -25.11
N ASN A 205 -10.42 -15.60 -26.01
CA ASN A 205 -11.51 -14.65 -25.72
C ASN A 205 -11.00 -13.31 -25.16
N VAL A 206 -9.88 -12.81 -25.68
CA VAL A 206 -9.30 -11.54 -25.22
C VAL A 206 -10.20 -10.39 -25.63
N CYS A 207 -10.66 -9.61 -24.64
CA CYS A 207 -11.51 -8.43 -24.85
C CYS A 207 -11.18 -7.29 -23.89
N VAL A 208 -11.60 -6.08 -24.26
CA VAL A 208 -11.54 -4.89 -23.41
C VAL A 208 -12.86 -4.79 -22.67
N GLU A 209 -12.86 -5.15 -21.38
CA GLU A 209 -14.07 -5.07 -20.54
C GLU A 209 -14.42 -3.63 -20.16
N LYS A 210 -13.39 -2.80 -19.90
CA LYS A 210 -13.55 -1.37 -19.59
C LYS A 210 -12.52 -0.57 -20.35
N PHE A 211 -12.95 0.46 -21.05
CA PHE A 211 -12.07 1.31 -21.84
C PHE A 211 -11.97 2.71 -21.23
N ARG A 212 -10.74 3.21 -21.01
CA ARG A 212 -10.38 4.56 -20.52
C ARG A 212 -11.21 5.04 -19.33
N PHE A 213 -11.21 4.31 -18.23
CA PHE A 213 -11.77 4.79 -16.96
C PHE A 213 -10.72 5.60 -16.19
N CYS A 214 -11.17 6.64 -15.49
CA CYS A 214 -10.31 7.52 -14.70
C CYS A 214 -10.11 6.97 -13.28
N SER A 215 -8.88 7.13 -12.78
CA SER A 215 -8.50 6.87 -11.39
C SER A 215 -7.76 8.07 -10.82
N ARG A 216 -8.06 8.44 -9.57
CA ARG A 216 -7.38 9.53 -8.88
C ARG A 216 -6.23 8.97 -8.05
N ILE A 217 -5.01 9.46 -8.28
CA ILE A 217 -3.78 9.08 -7.59
C ILE A 217 -3.31 10.25 -6.73
N PRO A 218 -3.27 10.11 -5.39
CA PRO A 218 -2.74 11.15 -4.52
C PRO A 218 -1.22 11.32 -4.72
N ARG A 219 -0.74 12.56 -4.62
CA ARG A 219 0.70 12.90 -4.66
C ARG A 219 1.07 13.75 -3.46
N ARG A 220 2.27 13.49 -2.91
CA ARG A 220 2.80 14.26 -1.79
C ARG A 220 3.10 15.72 -2.20
N GLY A 221 2.63 16.71 -1.40
CA GLY A 221 2.93 18.14 -1.59
C GLY A 221 2.47 18.73 -2.91
N LYS A 222 1.68 17.99 -3.68
CA LYS A 222 1.13 18.39 -4.97
C LYS A 222 -0.33 17.94 -5.08
N ALA A 223 -1.09 18.58 -5.93
CA ALA A 223 -2.44 18.12 -6.24
C ALA A 223 -2.41 16.66 -6.74
N SER A 224 -3.45 15.90 -6.42
CA SER A 224 -3.63 14.55 -6.97
C SER A 224 -3.57 14.59 -8.50
N ILE A 225 -3.20 13.48 -9.13
CA ILE A 225 -3.36 13.31 -10.57
C ILE A 225 -4.56 12.41 -10.88
N ILE A 226 -5.17 12.66 -12.01
CA ILE A 226 -6.14 11.77 -12.64
C ILE A 226 -5.39 11.03 -13.73
N GLN A 227 -5.54 9.71 -13.75
CA GLN A 227 -4.91 8.83 -14.74
C GLN A 227 -5.96 7.97 -15.42
N THR A 228 -5.84 7.76 -16.74
CA THR A 228 -6.71 6.81 -17.46
C THR A 228 -6.12 5.42 -17.48
N SER A 229 -6.99 4.43 -17.35
CA SER A 229 -6.67 3.00 -17.44
C SER A 229 -7.72 2.25 -18.26
N SER A 230 -7.37 1.11 -18.82
CA SER A 230 -8.33 0.17 -19.40
C SER A 230 -8.18 -1.21 -18.76
N GLN A 231 -9.25 -1.99 -18.74
CA GLN A 231 -9.23 -3.37 -18.27
C GLN A 231 -9.38 -4.31 -19.46
N ILE A 232 -8.34 -5.11 -19.70
CA ILE A 232 -8.30 -6.14 -20.73
C ILE A 232 -8.34 -7.49 -20.05
N THR A 233 -9.13 -8.42 -20.57
CA THR A 233 -9.26 -9.75 -19.98
C THR A 233 -9.18 -10.84 -21.04
N GLY A 234 -8.88 -12.07 -20.59
CA GLY A 234 -8.89 -13.28 -21.39
C GLY A 234 -8.98 -14.53 -20.52
N ILE A 235 -9.08 -15.68 -21.15
CA ILE A 235 -9.07 -16.99 -20.48
C ILE A 235 -7.77 -17.69 -20.83
N LEU A 236 -6.93 -17.98 -19.85
CA LEU A 236 -5.63 -18.64 -20.06
C LEU A 236 -5.79 -19.94 -20.87
N LYS A 237 -5.00 -20.07 -21.91
CA LYS A 237 -4.82 -21.31 -22.68
C LYS A 237 -4.23 -22.40 -21.78
N PRO A 238 -4.32 -23.68 -22.14
CA PRO A 238 -3.71 -24.79 -21.40
C PRO A 238 -2.19 -24.83 -21.62
N LEU A 239 -1.50 -23.75 -21.27
CA LEU A 239 -0.05 -23.62 -21.28
C LEU A 239 0.50 -23.77 -19.85
N GLN A 240 1.78 -24.12 -19.74
CA GLN A 240 2.47 -23.97 -18.45
C GLN A 240 2.57 -22.49 -18.10
N PHE A 241 2.35 -22.15 -16.82
CA PHE A 241 2.17 -20.76 -16.41
C PHE A 241 3.44 -19.91 -16.57
N GLY A 242 4.61 -20.47 -16.24
CA GLY A 242 5.90 -19.79 -16.45
C GLY A 242 6.16 -19.51 -17.93
N ASP A 243 5.86 -20.49 -18.82
CA ASP A 243 6.00 -20.34 -20.25
C ASP A 243 5.04 -19.27 -20.80
N ALA A 244 3.84 -19.18 -20.24
CA ALA A 244 2.88 -18.13 -20.58
C ALA A 244 3.42 -16.75 -20.20
N LEU A 245 4.01 -16.59 -19.01
CA LEU A 245 4.67 -15.34 -18.60
C LEU A 245 5.84 -15.00 -19.52
N ALA A 246 6.72 -15.97 -19.82
CA ALA A 246 7.88 -15.77 -20.70
C ALA A 246 7.48 -15.28 -22.10
N LYS A 247 6.39 -15.79 -22.67
CA LYS A 247 5.86 -15.35 -23.97
C LYS A 247 5.41 -13.89 -24.00
N MET A 248 5.03 -13.33 -22.86
CA MET A 248 4.62 -11.92 -22.75
C MET A 248 5.80 -10.98 -22.55
N LEU A 249 6.99 -11.50 -22.24
CA LEU A 249 8.18 -10.70 -21.94
C LEU A 249 8.97 -10.32 -23.20
N PRO A 250 9.69 -9.17 -23.14
CA PRO A 250 9.50 -8.09 -22.18
C PRO A 250 8.12 -7.47 -22.29
N ALA A 251 7.61 -6.87 -21.21
CA ALA A 251 6.25 -6.30 -21.18
C ALA A 251 6.06 -5.24 -22.28
N GLY A 252 4.96 -5.34 -23.03
CA GLY A 252 4.70 -4.46 -24.17
C GLY A 252 4.63 -2.99 -23.80
N SER A 253 4.06 -2.67 -22.63
CA SER A 253 3.88 -1.29 -22.16
C SER A 253 5.19 -0.52 -21.98
N ILE A 254 6.31 -1.22 -21.76
CA ILE A 254 7.63 -0.61 -21.52
C ILE A 254 8.65 -0.91 -22.64
N CYS A 255 8.24 -1.56 -23.70
CA CYS A 255 9.05 -1.79 -24.88
C CYS A 255 8.65 -0.88 -26.03
N GLY A 256 7.55 -1.22 -26.67
CA GLY A 256 7.02 -0.58 -27.86
C GLY A 256 6.56 -1.58 -28.90
N ALA A 257 6.25 -1.13 -30.11
CA ALA A 257 5.65 -1.92 -31.17
C ALA A 257 6.24 -1.59 -32.55
N PRO A 258 6.55 -2.63 -33.38
CA PRO A 258 6.56 -4.08 -33.11
C PRO A 258 7.67 -4.47 -32.14
N LYS A 259 7.40 -5.41 -31.22
CA LYS A 259 8.29 -5.71 -30.08
C LYS A 259 9.73 -6.04 -30.47
N THR A 260 9.94 -7.02 -31.35
CA THR A 260 11.29 -7.50 -31.72
C THR A 260 12.16 -6.38 -32.30
N ARG A 261 11.64 -5.63 -33.25
CA ARG A 261 12.39 -4.55 -33.91
C ARG A 261 12.66 -3.38 -32.97
N THR A 262 11.68 -3.04 -32.11
CA THR A 262 11.83 -2.00 -31.10
C THR A 262 12.93 -2.34 -30.10
N LEU A 263 13.06 -3.60 -29.68
CA LEU A 263 14.12 -4.05 -28.77
C LEU A 263 15.53 -3.85 -29.37
N GLU A 264 15.70 -4.13 -30.66
CA GLU A 264 16.98 -3.89 -31.36
C GLU A 264 17.32 -2.39 -31.38
N VAL A 265 16.36 -1.54 -31.70
CA VAL A 265 16.51 -0.09 -31.72
C VAL A 265 16.90 0.44 -30.34
N LEU A 266 16.18 0.01 -29.30
CA LEU A 266 16.45 0.45 -27.91
C LEU A 266 17.81 0.01 -27.42
N ARG A 267 18.22 -1.24 -27.65
CA ARG A 267 19.58 -1.72 -27.33
C ARG A 267 20.67 -0.86 -27.98
N GLY A 268 20.48 -0.51 -29.27
CA GLY A 268 21.41 0.36 -29.98
C GLY A 268 21.41 1.82 -29.51
N ALA A 269 20.32 2.28 -28.94
CA ALA A 269 20.20 3.66 -28.46
C ALA A 269 20.65 3.82 -27.00
N GLU A 270 20.24 2.95 -26.10
CA GLU A 270 20.48 3.05 -24.66
C GLU A 270 21.93 2.74 -24.26
N GLY A 271 22.54 1.72 -24.88
CA GLY A 271 23.93 1.34 -24.68
C GLY A 271 24.22 0.67 -23.32
N LEU A 272 23.20 0.40 -22.50
CA LEU A 272 23.28 -0.28 -21.22
C LEU A 272 22.14 -1.28 -21.08
N GLU A 273 22.38 -2.39 -20.38
CA GLU A 273 21.33 -3.33 -20.01
C GLU A 273 20.40 -2.70 -18.97
N ARG A 274 19.12 -3.00 -19.09
CA ARG A 274 18.09 -2.54 -18.14
C ARG A 274 18.08 -3.40 -16.87
N GLY A 275 18.46 -4.66 -16.97
CA GLY A 275 18.42 -5.61 -15.86
C GLY A 275 17.00 -5.79 -15.32
N PHE A 276 16.83 -5.68 -14.02
CA PHE A 276 15.48 -5.78 -13.41
C PHE A 276 14.62 -4.53 -13.61
N TYR A 277 15.20 -3.39 -13.99
CA TYR A 277 14.41 -2.24 -14.39
C TYR A 277 13.59 -2.56 -15.65
N THR A 278 12.30 -2.27 -15.61
CA THR A 278 11.34 -2.66 -16.65
C THR A 278 11.18 -4.17 -16.87
N GLY A 279 11.76 -5.00 -15.99
CA GLY A 279 11.37 -6.39 -15.83
C GLY A 279 10.02 -6.50 -15.10
N ILE A 280 9.66 -7.69 -14.68
CA ILE A 280 8.43 -7.94 -13.92
C ILE A 280 8.74 -8.61 -12.58
N PHE A 281 7.85 -8.45 -11.62
CA PHE A 281 7.83 -9.26 -10.40
C PHE A 281 6.40 -9.56 -9.97
N GLY A 282 6.20 -10.72 -9.37
CA GLY A 282 4.87 -11.15 -9.00
C GLY A 282 4.85 -12.24 -7.94
N TYR A 283 3.67 -12.43 -7.35
CA TYR A 283 3.39 -13.39 -6.30
C TYR A 283 2.18 -14.25 -6.64
N PHE A 284 2.33 -15.55 -6.44
CA PHE A 284 1.26 -16.54 -6.53
C PHE A 284 0.88 -17.01 -5.14
N ASP A 285 -0.40 -16.86 -4.76
CA ASP A 285 -0.93 -17.17 -3.43
C ASP A 285 -1.48 -18.60 -3.27
N SER A 286 -1.20 -19.50 -4.20
CA SER A 286 -1.78 -20.86 -4.39
C SER A 286 -3.06 -20.89 -5.23
N ARG A 287 -3.64 -19.76 -5.59
CA ARG A 287 -4.87 -19.67 -6.40
C ARG A 287 -4.77 -18.63 -7.48
N ASN A 288 -4.25 -17.46 -7.13
CA ASN A 288 -4.20 -16.29 -7.98
C ASN A 288 -2.77 -15.78 -8.10
N PHE A 289 -2.44 -15.23 -9.25
CA PHE A 289 -1.17 -14.57 -9.47
C PHE A 289 -1.42 -13.07 -9.64
N ASP A 290 -0.60 -12.25 -8.98
CA ASP A 290 -0.60 -10.81 -9.13
C ASP A 290 0.82 -10.34 -9.40
N SER A 291 1.01 -9.37 -10.33
CA SER A 291 2.34 -8.94 -10.75
C SER A 291 2.38 -7.50 -11.24
N ALA A 292 3.57 -6.93 -11.23
CA ALA A 292 3.85 -5.57 -11.64
C ALA A 292 5.05 -5.48 -12.57
N VAL A 293 5.09 -4.41 -13.35
CA VAL A 293 6.29 -3.98 -14.09
C VAL A 293 7.23 -3.25 -13.14
N ALA A 294 8.52 -3.56 -13.14
CA ALA A 294 9.48 -2.97 -12.21
C ALA A 294 9.92 -1.56 -12.68
N ILE A 295 9.16 -0.55 -12.30
CA ILE A 295 9.41 0.87 -12.58
C ILE A 295 9.51 1.69 -11.29
N ARG A 296 9.83 2.99 -11.37
CA ARG A 296 10.20 3.80 -10.22
C ARG A 296 11.37 3.14 -9.48
N PHE A 297 12.49 3.01 -10.18
CA PHE A 297 13.53 2.06 -9.85
C PHE A 297 14.80 2.77 -9.36
N LEU A 298 15.22 2.41 -8.15
CA LEU A 298 16.50 2.81 -7.56
C LEU A 298 17.47 1.65 -7.64
N GLU A 299 18.72 1.93 -8.00
CA GLU A 299 19.80 0.94 -7.96
C GLU A 299 21.05 1.51 -7.31
N LYS A 300 21.82 0.64 -6.65
CA LYS A 300 23.16 0.94 -6.15
C LYS A 300 24.21 0.32 -7.04
N ASP A 301 25.19 1.12 -7.45
CA ASP A 301 26.29 0.67 -8.26
C ASP A 301 27.56 1.48 -7.93
N ALA A 302 28.67 0.80 -7.67
CA ALA A 302 29.97 1.40 -7.36
C ALA A 302 29.92 2.52 -6.29
N GLY A 303 29.10 2.33 -5.24
CA GLY A 303 28.95 3.29 -4.14
C GLY A 303 28.05 4.49 -4.45
N LYS A 304 27.49 4.58 -5.64
CA LYS A 304 26.54 5.61 -6.05
C LYS A 304 25.12 5.05 -6.10
N THR A 305 24.16 5.96 -6.03
CA THR A 305 22.74 5.63 -6.21
C THR A 305 22.23 6.22 -7.52
N TYR A 306 21.50 5.42 -8.27
CA TYR A 306 20.92 5.82 -9.53
C TYR A 306 19.40 5.62 -9.49
N PHE A 307 18.71 6.46 -10.25
CA PHE A 307 17.29 6.28 -10.53
C PHE A 307 17.11 5.99 -12.01
N ARG A 308 16.29 4.98 -12.34
CA ARG A 308 15.94 4.68 -13.72
C ARG A 308 14.53 5.17 -14.03
N SER A 309 14.42 5.88 -15.12
CA SER A 309 13.16 6.43 -15.64
C SER A 309 13.09 6.26 -17.15
N GLY A 310 11.94 6.44 -17.74
CA GLY A 310 11.77 6.37 -19.19
C GLY A 310 10.44 6.92 -19.66
N GLY A 311 10.32 7.18 -20.94
CA GLY A 311 9.15 7.69 -21.61
C GLY A 311 8.89 7.02 -22.94
N GLY A 312 7.62 7.01 -23.37
CA GLY A 312 7.22 6.50 -24.68
C GLY A 312 7.49 7.52 -25.78
N ILE A 313 8.42 7.23 -26.66
CA ILE A 313 8.79 8.08 -27.79
C ILE A 313 7.97 7.71 -29.02
N THR A 314 7.36 8.70 -29.64
CA THR A 314 6.66 8.62 -30.93
C THR A 314 7.36 9.51 -31.96
N ALA A 315 6.93 9.44 -33.21
CA ALA A 315 7.45 10.31 -34.27
C ALA A 315 7.22 11.83 -33.98
N LEU A 316 6.23 12.16 -33.16
CA LEU A 316 5.84 13.52 -32.79
C LEU A 316 6.46 14.01 -31.47
N SER A 317 7.16 13.16 -30.74
CA SER A 317 7.81 13.52 -29.48
C SER A 317 8.93 14.53 -29.69
N ASP A 318 9.07 15.44 -28.71
CA ASP A 318 10.13 16.45 -28.63
C ASP A 318 11.21 16.02 -27.62
N ALA A 319 12.48 16.10 -28.01
CA ALA A 319 13.59 15.60 -27.20
C ALA A 319 13.74 16.30 -25.86
N HIS A 320 13.58 17.63 -25.84
CA HIS A 320 13.68 18.44 -24.62
C HIS A 320 12.57 18.09 -23.62
N SER A 321 11.33 18.03 -24.11
CA SER A 321 10.16 17.69 -23.30
C SER A 321 10.29 16.29 -22.71
N GLU A 322 10.72 15.31 -23.50
CA GLU A 322 10.91 13.93 -23.02
C GLU A 322 12.08 13.82 -22.02
N PHE A 323 13.17 14.59 -22.22
CA PHE A 323 14.24 14.68 -21.25
C PHE A 323 13.75 15.19 -19.90
N LEU A 324 13.00 16.29 -19.88
CA LEU A 324 12.41 16.86 -18.64
C LEU A 324 11.47 15.85 -17.98
N GLU A 325 10.63 15.16 -18.74
CA GLU A 325 9.71 14.14 -18.22
C GLU A 325 10.47 13.01 -17.52
N THR A 326 11.63 12.57 -18.04
CA THR A 326 12.44 11.56 -17.35
C THR A 326 12.93 12.03 -15.99
N ARG A 327 13.21 13.33 -15.82
CA ARG A 327 13.63 13.94 -14.54
C ARG A 327 12.48 14.09 -13.55
N GLU A 328 11.30 14.47 -14.03
CA GLU A 328 10.09 14.57 -13.21
C GLU A 328 9.63 13.21 -12.65
N LYS A 329 9.97 12.12 -13.35
CA LYS A 329 9.69 10.75 -12.90
C LYS A 329 10.63 10.25 -11.80
N ILE A 330 11.65 11.02 -11.42
CA ILE A 330 12.55 10.69 -10.30
C ILE A 330 11.86 11.02 -8.99
N TYR A 331 11.08 10.09 -8.46
CA TYR A 331 10.45 10.21 -7.14
C TYR A 331 10.13 8.84 -6.52
N ILE A 332 10.13 8.78 -5.20
CA ILE A 332 9.61 7.67 -4.41
C ILE A 332 8.22 8.09 -3.89
N PRO A 333 7.19 7.25 -3.98
CA PRO A 333 5.84 7.57 -3.49
C PRO A 333 5.79 7.50 -1.96
N ILE A 334 6.32 8.52 -1.27
CA ILE A 334 6.29 8.65 0.19
C ILE A 334 5.06 9.49 0.56
N PRO A 335 4.16 9.01 1.46
CA PRO A 335 2.99 9.76 1.87
C PRO A 335 3.37 11.06 2.60
N GLU A 336 2.56 12.10 2.47
CA GLU A 336 2.78 13.39 3.17
C GLU A 336 2.87 13.22 4.68
N THR A 337 2.10 12.31 5.24
CA THR A 337 2.05 12.01 6.66
C THR A 337 3.33 11.34 7.18
N ALA A 338 4.19 10.80 6.32
CA ALA A 338 5.44 10.16 6.74
C ALA A 338 6.44 11.12 7.39
N ASN A 339 6.31 12.43 7.16
CA ASN A 339 7.13 13.47 7.81
C ASN A 339 6.43 14.18 8.96
N THR A 340 5.14 13.90 9.20
CA THR A 340 4.45 14.42 10.38
C THR A 340 4.62 13.39 11.49
N PRO A 341 5.23 13.74 12.61
CA PRO A 341 5.35 12.81 13.73
C PRO A 341 3.97 12.25 14.08
N PRO A 342 3.84 10.94 14.34
CA PRO A 342 2.55 10.34 14.57
C PRO A 342 1.89 10.97 15.80
N ARG A 343 0.64 11.41 15.65
CA ARG A 343 -0.17 11.88 16.77
C ARG A 343 -1.04 10.75 17.29
N PHE A 344 -1.26 10.77 18.60
CA PHE A 344 -2.00 9.76 19.32
C PHE A 344 -3.21 10.37 20.01
N LEU A 345 -4.15 9.51 20.36
CA LEU A 345 -5.42 9.88 20.97
C LEU A 345 -5.61 9.16 22.29
N GLU A 346 -5.86 9.90 23.37
CA GLU A 346 -6.47 9.33 24.55
C GLU A 346 -7.93 9.77 24.68
N THR A 347 -8.71 8.88 25.26
CA THR A 347 -10.11 9.15 25.60
C THR A 347 -10.33 8.66 27.01
N ILE A 348 -10.60 9.58 27.93
CA ILE A 348 -10.70 9.29 29.37
C ILE A 348 -12.10 9.65 29.84
N LYS A 349 -12.75 8.73 30.55
CA LYS A 349 -14.07 8.98 31.18
C LYS A 349 -13.87 9.80 32.45
N VAL A 350 -14.58 10.93 32.52
CA VAL A 350 -14.68 11.73 33.76
C VAL A 350 -16.14 11.62 34.23
N ALA A 351 -16.33 11.03 35.38
CA ALA A 351 -17.65 10.87 35.98
C ALA A 351 -17.56 11.24 37.48
N ASP A 352 -18.51 12.02 37.96
CA ASP A 352 -18.54 12.55 39.34
C ASP A 352 -17.22 13.23 39.75
N GLY A 353 -16.64 14.02 38.83
CA GLY A 353 -15.38 14.73 39.01
C GLY A 353 -14.13 13.87 38.98
N LYS A 354 -14.25 12.55 38.78
CA LYS A 354 -13.11 11.61 38.83
C LYS A 354 -12.81 11.01 37.48
N MET A 355 -11.54 11.01 37.09
CA MET A 355 -11.05 10.26 35.94
C MET A 355 -11.07 8.76 36.24
N LYS A 356 -11.65 7.98 35.34
CA LYS A 356 -11.69 6.51 35.44
C LYS A 356 -10.49 5.89 34.72
N ASN A 357 -9.92 4.81 35.27
CA ASN A 357 -8.79 4.05 34.70
C ASN A 357 -7.54 4.90 34.40
N TRP A 358 -7.29 5.95 35.22
CA TRP A 358 -6.21 6.90 35.00
C TRP A 358 -4.85 6.22 34.84
N ASP A 359 -4.48 5.28 35.73
CA ASP A 359 -3.21 4.55 35.66
C ASP A 359 -3.02 3.77 34.35
N SER A 360 -4.10 3.22 33.78
CA SER A 360 -4.02 2.51 32.50
C SER A 360 -3.78 3.48 31.35
N HIS A 361 -4.33 4.69 31.42
CA HIS A 361 -4.11 5.74 30.43
C HIS A 361 -2.69 6.29 30.49
N THR A 362 -2.15 6.59 31.68
CA THR A 362 -0.78 7.07 31.84
C THR A 362 0.25 6.03 31.40
N LYS A 363 0.04 4.75 31.74
CA LYS A 363 0.88 3.65 31.27
C LYS A 363 0.88 3.57 29.74
N ARG A 364 -0.27 3.73 29.07
CA ARG A 364 -0.36 3.69 27.61
C ARG A 364 0.30 4.92 26.97
N ILE A 365 0.12 6.12 27.53
CA ILE A 365 0.81 7.34 27.08
C ILE A 365 2.32 7.13 27.15
N SER A 366 2.83 6.72 28.33
CA SER A 366 4.26 6.50 28.54
C SER A 366 4.82 5.41 27.62
N PHE A 367 4.10 4.29 27.44
CA PHE A 367 4.47 3.21 26.52
C PHE A 367 4.53 3.71 25.07
N THR A 368 3.52 4.46 24.65
CA THR A 368 3.44 5.02 23.30
C THR A 368 4.57 6.02 23.05
N LEU A 369 4.81 6.93 24.00
CA LEU A 369 5.89 7.91 23.90
C LEU A 369 7.28 7.26 23.89
N ALA A 370 7.52 6.29 24.77
CA ALA A 370 8.78 5.55 24.79
C ALA A 370 9.05 4.85 23.44
N LYS A 371 7.99 4.44 22.76
CA LYS A 371 8.06 3.77 21.47
C LYS A 371 8.33 4.73 20.30
N PHE A 372 7.63 5.86 20.23
CA PHE A 372 7.64 6.76 19.08
C PHE A 372 8.50 8.02 19.30
N TYR A 373 8.75 8.39 20.54
CA TYR A 373 9.50 9.59 20.95
C TYR A 373 10.51 9.28 22.05
N PRO A 374 11.42 8.31 21.90
CA PRO A 374 12.27 7.79 22.97
C PRO A 374 13.15 8.85 23.62
N GLN A 375 13.54 9.90 22.88
CA GLN A 375 14.41 10.97 23.40
C GLN A 375 13.68 11.95 24.31
N THR A 376 12.38 12.15 24.13
CA THR A 376 11.55 13.12 24.86
C THR A 376 10.47 12.44 25.71
N ALA A 377 10.35 11.11 25.66
CA ALA A 377 9.25 10.34 26.22
C ALA A 377 8.88 10.74 27.64
N GLN A 378 9.86 10.82 28.55
CA GLN A 378 9.63 11.07 29.95
C GLN A 378 9.15 12.51 30.22
N THR A 379 9.79 13.49 29.58
CA THR A 379 9.41 14.90 29.69
C THR A 379 8.07 15.20 29.01
N ALA A 380 7.81 14.56 27.87
CA ALA A 380 6.54 14.66 27.15
C ALA A 380 5.38 14.05 27.96
N ALA A 381 5.56 12.85 28.54
CA ALA A 381 4.56 12.21 29.39
C ALA A 381 4.17 13.11 30.55
N ALA A 382 5.15 13.64 31.29
CA ALA A 382 4.90 14.52 32.42
C ALA A 382 4.12 15.80 32.05
N LYS A 383 4.43 16.41 30.89
CA LYS A 383 3.71 17.59 30.38
C LYS A 383 2.26 17.25 30.00
N ILE A 384 2.07 16.15 29.28
CA ILE A 384 0.75 15.69 28.83
C ILE A 384 -0.13 15.37 30.04
N GLU A 385 0.41 14.63 31.02
CA GLU A 385 -0.29 14.29 32.26
C GLU A 385 -0.68 15.53 33.06
N ALA A 386 0.22 16.50 33.21
CA ALA A 386 -0.05 17.75 33.90
C ALA A 386 -1.20 18.54 33.28
N GLU A 387 -1.23 18.66 31.93
CA GLU A 387 -2.32 19.36 31.24
C GLU A 387 -3.65 18.59 31.29
N ILE A 388 -3.61 17.26 31.23
CA ILE A 388 -4.80 16.41 31.46
C ILE A 388 -5.38 16.66 32.83
N LEU A 389 -4.55 16.63 33.90
CA LEU A 389 -4.97 16.87 35.26
C LEU A 389 -5.54 18.28 35.46
N GLN A 390 -4.91 19.29 34.87
CA GLN A 390 -5.40 20.67 34.91
C GLN A 390 -6.78 20.81 34.22
N THR A 391 -6.97 20.14 33.05
CA THR A 391 -8.24 20.19 32.35
C THR A 391 -9.33 19.41 33.07
N ALA A 392 -8.99 18.26 33.66
CA ALA A 392 -9.94 17.47 34.44
C ALA A 392 -10.45 18.19 35.70
N LYS A 393 -9.61 18.99 36.40
CA LYS A 393 -10.03 19.82 37.52
C LYS A 393 -11.14 20.81 37.17
N LYS A 394 -11.18 21.32 35.93
CA LYS A 394 -12.28 22.19 35.45
C LYS A 394 -13.62 21.46 35.42
N ALA A 395 -13.60 20.11 35.34
CA ALA A 395 -14.81 19.30 35.36
C ALA A 395 -15.34 19.04 36.79
N GLU A 396 -14.53 19.17 37.83
CA GLU A 396 -14.93 18.83 39.22
C GLU A 396 -16.14 19.63 39.68
N SER A 397 -16.21 20.93 39.33
CA SER A 397 -17.33 21.80 39.70
C SER A 397 -18.59 21.65 38.82
N ALA A 398 -18.46 21.02 37.62
CA ALA A 398 -19.55 20.94 36.62
C ALA A 398 -20.14 19.55 36.47
N SER A 399 -19.63 18.52 37.18
CA SER A 399 -19.82 17.11 36.81
C SER A 399 -20.73 16.29 37.73
N LEU A 400 -21.38 16.87 38.74
CA LEU A 400 -22.34 16.12 39.57
C LEU A 400 -23.47 15.50 38.70
N GLY A 401 -23.50 14.16 38.63
CA GLY A 401 -24.47 13.41 37.85
C GLY A 401 -24.26 13.42 36.32
N LYS A 402 -23.12 13.98 35.83
CA LYS A 402 -22.82 14.03 34.39
C LYS A 402 -21.54 13.27 34.03
N THR A 403 -21.55 12.64 32.85
CA THR A 403 -20.36 11.99 32.30
C THR A 403 -19.77 12.84 31.18
N PHE A 404 -18.48 13.07 31.27
CA PHE A 404 -17.71 13.77 30.24
C PHE A 404 -16.67 12.84 29.61
N LYS A 405 -16.36 13.11 28.36
CA LYS A 405 -15.28 12.53 27.60
C LYS A 405 -14.13 13.52 27.51
N LEU A 406 -13.03 13.24 28.19
CA LEU A 406 -11.80 13.99 28.05
C LEU A 406 -11.02 13.38 26.87
N ARG A 407 -10.97 14.14 25.77
CA ARG A 407 -10.27 13.77 24.54
C ARG A 407 -8.93 14.48 24.48
N VAL A 408 -7.86 13.72 24.35
CA VAL A 408 -6.47 14.20 24.36
C VAL A 408 -5.79 13.76 23.09
N GLU A 409 -5.41 14.71 22.24
CA GLU A 409 -4.49 14.48 21.14
C GLU A 409 -3.08 14.90 21.54
N TYR A 410 -2.08 14.07 21.26
CA TYR A 410 -0.70 14.31 21.64
C TYR A 410 0.30 13.70 20.67
N SER A 411 1.48 14.31 20.63
CA SER A 411 2.73 13.83 20.03
C SER A 411 3.79 13.73 21.14
N ASP A 412 4.97 14.29 20.95
CA ASP A 412 5.95 14.55 22.02
C ASP A 412 5.58 15.74 22.92
N LYS A 413 4.36 16.26 22.74
CA LYS A 413 3.73 17.33 23.51
C LYS A 413 2.21 17.18 23.44
N PRO A 414 1.47 17.82 24.35
CA PRO A 414 0.03 17.95 24.20
C PRO A 414 -0.29 18.83 22.97
N GLU A 415 -1.20 18.35 22.11
CA GLU A 415 -1.63 19.06 20.90
C GLU A 415 -3.02 19.67 21.09
N LYS A 416 -3.96 18.88 21.63
CA LYS A 416 -5.33 19.32 21.87
C LYS A 416 -5.96 18.53 23.00
N ILE A 417 -6.53 19.22 23.99
CA ILE A 417 -7.24 18.60 25.11
C ILE A 417 -8.63 19.21 25.22
N GLU A 418 -9.66 18.37 25.10
CA GLU A 418 -11.06 18.80 25.08
C GLU A 418 -11.88 18.00 26.10
N LEU A 419 -12.72 18.69 26.86
CA LEU A 419 -13.71 18.10 27.74
C LEU A 419 -15.09 18.22 27.09
N LEU A 420 -15.67 17.10 26.67
CA LEU A 420 -16.90 17.03 25.90
C LEU A 420 -17.98 16.27 26.68
N PRO A 421 -19.24 16.73 26.72
CA PRO A 421 -20.34 15.92 27.21
C PRO A 421 -20.40 14.58 26.47
N TYR A 422 -20.74 13.50 27.19
CA TYR A 422 -20.82 12.17 26.57
C TYR A 422 -22.17 11.50 26.85
N ALA A 423 -22.74 10.98 25.76
CA ALA A 423 -23.85 10.04 25.79
C ALA A 423 -23.49 8.83 24.92
N PRO A 424 -23.75 7.60 25.38
CA PRO A 424 -23.54 6.40 24.59
C PRO A 424 -24.45 6.41 23.34
N LYS A 425 -23.93 5.89 22.22
CA LYS A 425 -24.72 5.68 21.01
C LYS A 425 -25.45 4.36 21.12
N GLU A 426 -26.68 4.31 20.63
CA GLU A 426 -27.40 3.06 20.47
C GLU A 426 -26.83 2.28 19.27
N ILE A 427 -26.60 0.98 19.44
CA ILE A 427 -26.13 0.05 18.42
C ILE A 427 -27.07 -1.14 18.39
N LYS A 428 -27.75 -1.35 17.27
CA LYS A 428 -28.71 -2.43 17.07
C LYS A 428 -28.29 -3.40 15.99
N THR A 429 -27.53 -2.92 15.00
CA THR A 429 -27.17 -3.67 13.81
C THR A 429 -25.70 -3.49 13.48
N LEU A 430 -25.06 -4.57 13.03
CA LEU A 430 -23.62 -4.58 12.73
C LEU A 430 -23.36 -5.21 11.37
N LYS A 431 -22.33 -4.75 10.67
CA LYS A 431 -21.85 -5.33 9.42
C LYS A 431 -20.48 -5.99 9.65
N LEU A 432 -20.37 -7.26 9.26
CA LEU A 432 -19.07 -7.93 9.23
C LEU A 432 -18.27 -7.42 8.03
N VAL A 433 -17.05 -6.94 8.28
CA VAL A 433 -16.15 -6.37 7.28
C VAL A 433 -14.78 -7.05 7.41
N PHE A 434 -14.19 -7.40 6.27
CA PHE A 434 -12.90 -8.08 6.20
C PHE A 434 -11.82 -7.09 5.74
N ASP A 435 -10.74 -6.99 6.52
CA ASP A 435 -9.55 -6.23 6.13
C ASP A 435 -8.32 -6.83 6.84
N ASN A 436 -7.45 -7.47 6.07
CA ASN A 436 -6.22 -8.08 6.60
C ASN A 436 -5.08 -7.08 6.77
N ASP A 437 -5.19 -5.91 6.15
CA ASP A 437 -4.13 -4.91 6.11
C ASP A 437 -4.30 -3.83 7.19
N ILE A 438 -5.49 -3.72 7.79
CA ILE A 438 -5.73 -2.71 8.82
C ILE A 438 -4.71 -2.84 9.96
N PHE A 439 -4.05 -1.72 10.28
CA PHE A 439 -3.14 -1.59 11.39
C PHE A 439 -3.58 -0.46 12.32
N TYR A 440 -3.91 -0.81 13.56
CA TYR A 440 -4.31 0.16 14.59
C TYR A 440 -3.86 -0.30 15.99
N ALA A 441 -2.66 -0.89 16.08
CA ALA A 441 -2.12 -1.42 17.34
C ALA A 441 -1.84 -0.33 18.41
N TYR A 442 -1.69 0.92 17.96
CA TYR A 442 -1.61 2.11 18.80
C TYR A 442 -2.84 2.99 18.54
N LYS A 443 -3.24 3.73 19.56
CA LYS A 443 -4.40 4.62 19.43
C LYS A 443 -4.02 5.90 18.66
N PHE A 444 -3.81 5.78 17.34
CA PHE A 444 -3.48 6.90 16.47
C PHE A 444 -4.61 7.94 16.42
N ALA A 445 -4.24 9.23 16.36
CA ALA A 445 -5.19 10.31 16.10
C ALA A 445 -5.75 10.25 14.68
N ASP A 446 -4.94 9.79 13.70
CA ASP A 446 -5.41 9.47 12.36
C ASP A 446 -6.24 8.18 12.40
N ARG A 447 -7.49 8.31 11.96
CA ARG A 447 -8.49 7.25 11.93
C ARG A 447 -8.99 6.92 10.52
N ALA A 448 -8.31 7.42 9.48
CA ALA A 448 -8.75 7.27 8.09
C ALA A 448 -9.01 5.80 7.72
N ALA A 449 -8.15 4.86 8.15
CA ALA A 449 -8.34 3.43 7.89
C ALA A 449 -9.61 2.88 8.57
N LEU A 450 -9.87 3.24 9.83
CA LEU A 450 -11.08 2.82 10.54
C LEU A 450 -12.35 3.46 9.95
N GLU A 451 -12.28 4.73 9.55
CA GLU A 451 -13.42 5.41 8.92
C GLU A 451 -13.72 4.83 7.52
N ARG A 452 -12.68 4.48 6.73
CA ARG A 452 -12.86 3.74 5.47
C ARG A 452 -13.64 2.45 5.68
N LEU A 453 -13.26 1.63 6.67
CA LEU A 453 -13.97 0.38 6.98
C LEU A 453 -15.38 0.65 7.49
N ARG A 454 -15.54 1.66 8.35
CA ARG A 454 -16.86 2.04 8.87
C ARG A 454 -17.81 2.47 7.75
N ASN A 455 -17.31 3.09 6.70
CA ASN A 455 -18.13 3.47 5.54
C ASN A 455 -18.69 2.27 4.77
N LEU A 456 -18.13 1.06 4.96
CA LEU A 456 -18.65 -0.19 4.40
C LEU A 456 -19.84 -0.76 5.18
N ARG A 457 -20.28 -0.14 6.28
CA ARG A 457 -21.39 -0.62 7.13
C ARG A 457 -22.75 -0.71 6.41
N GLY A 458 -22.92 0.01 5.28
CA GLY A 458 -24.21 0.14 4.62
C GLY A 458 -25.26 0.78 5.53
N GLY A 459 -26.41 0.15 5.67
CA GLY A 459 -27.50 0.59 6.58
C GLY A 459 -27.33 0.18 8.04
N CYS A 460 -26.21 -0.46 8.44
CA CYS A 460 -25.97 -0.86 9.83
C CYS A 460 -25.41 0.31 10.66
N ASP A 461 -25.52 0.22 11.99
CA ASP A 461 -25.06 1.26 12.91
C ASP A 461 -23.53 1.31 13.00
N ASP A 462 -22.87 0.13 12.98
CA ASP A 462 -21.41 0.01 12.99
C ASP A 462 -20.96 -1.30 12.34
N ILE A 463 -19.67 -1.61 12.48
CA ILE A 463 -19.02 -2.78 11.90
C ILE A 463 -18.41 -3.70 12.97
N VAL A 464 -18.23 -4.96 12.58
CA VAL A 464 -17.34 -5.95 13.20
C VAL A 464 -16.21 -6.23 12.23
N ILE A 465 -14.97 -6.02 12.64
CA ILE A 465 -13.80 -6.18 11.78
C ILE A 465 -13.24 -7.59 11.93
N CYS A 466 -13.04 -8.26 10.80
CA CYS A 466 -12.36 -9.54 10.69
C CYS A 466 -10.99 -9.33 10.02
N LYS A 467 -9.92 -9.71 10.71
CA LYS A 467 -8.55 -9.67 10.22
C LYS A 467 -7.91 -11.07 10.30
N ASN A 468 -7.33 -11.54 9.20
CA ASN A 468 -6.71 -12.87 9.11
C ASN A 468 -7.63 -14.01 9.59
N GLY A 469 -8.93 -13.90 9.27
CA GLY A 469 -9.93 -14.91 9.62
C GLY A 469 -10.39 -14.89 11.08
N LEU A 470 -9.94 -13.92 11.90
CA LEU A 470 -10.34 -13.74 13.29
C LEU A 470 -11.09 -12.40 13.48
N ILE A 471 -12.11 -12.43 14.32
CA ILE A 471 -12.78 -11.21 14.77
C ILE A 471 -11.82 -10.41 15.66
N THR A 472 -11.82 -9.10 15.50
CA THR A 472 -10.94 -8.19 16.23
C THR A 472 -11.74 -7.15 17.02
N ASP A 473 -12.09 -6.02 16.40
CA ASP A 473 -12.72 -4.86 17.05
C ASP A 473 -13.91 -4.34 16.23
N SER A 474 -14.60 -3.34 16.74
CA SER A 474 -15.51 -2.48 15.97
C SER A 474 -14.75 -1.26 15.42
N SER A 475 -15.47 -0.31 14.81
CA SER A 475 -14.85 0.93 14.34
C SER A 475 -14.26 1.81 15.47
N TYR A 476 -14.69 1.64 16.73
CA TYR A 476 -14.28 2.51 17.84
C TYR A 476 -14.23 1.84 19.24
N ALA A 477 -14.53 0.56 19.33
CA ALA A 477 -14.58 -0.18 20.59
C ALA A 477 -14.03 -1.60 20.45
N ASN A 478 -13.48 -2.15 21.53
CA ASN A 478 -13.24 -3.58 21.61
C ASN A 478 -14.59 -4.31 21.78
N LEU A 479 -14.62 -5.59 21.45
CA LEU A 479 -15.79 -6.44 21.48
C LEU A 479 -15.73 -7.43 22.65
N VAL A 480 -16.87 -7.61 23.32
CA VAL A 480 -17.10 -8.66 24.31
C VAL A 480 -18.32 -9.45 23.89
N PHE A 481 -18.16 -10.73 23.71
CA PHE A 481 -19.22 -11.68 23.31
C PHE A 481 -19.78 -12.39 24.54
N VAL A 482 -21.09 -12.52 24.58
CA VAL A 482 -21.81 -13.16 25.68
C VAL A 482 -22.25 -14.55 25.28
N LYS A 483 -21.99 -15.54 26.12
CA LYS A 483 -22.45 -16.92 25.98
C LYS A 483 -22.63 -17.56 27.34
N ASP A 484 -23.83 -18.13 27.61
CA ASP A 484 -24.17 -18.81 28.86
C ASP A 484 -23.80 -17.96 30.12
N GLY A 485 -24.07 -16.66 30.06
CA GLY A 485 -23.73 -15.71 31.13
C GLY A 485 -22.24 -15.43 31.29
N LYS A 486 -21.36 -15.97 30.45
CA LYS A 486 -19.90 -15.75 30.44
C LYS A 486 -19.51 -14.76 29.35
N PHE A 487 -18.41 -14.05 29.59
CA PHE A 487 -17.89 -13.02 28.69
C PHE A 487 -16.60 -13.48 28.00
N PHE A 488 -16.54 -13.31 26.69
CA PHE A 488 -15.39 -13.62 25.85
C PHE A 488 -14.97 -12.40 25.04
N THR A 489 -13.67 -12.18 24.87
CA THR A 489 -13.18 -11.10 24.01
C THR A 489 -12.18 -11.64 22.99
N PRO A 490 -12.12 -11.10 21.75
CA PRO A 490 -11.14 -11.54 20.77
C PRO A 490 -9.72 -11.58 21.34
N SER A 491 -9.01 -12.68 21.12
CA SER A 491 -7.62 -12.87 21.58
C SER A 491 -6.64 -11.93 20.88
N ALA A 492 -6.94 -11.52 19.64
CA ALA A 492 -6.12 -10.64 18.80
C ALA A 492 -6.86 -9.34 18.43
N PRO A 493 -7.08 -8.40 19.38
CA PRO A 493 -7.71 -7.13 19.07
C PRO A 493 -6.80 -6.25 18.20
N LEU A 494 -7.38 -5.32 17.43
CA LEU A 494 -6.61 -4.30 16.72
C LEU A 494 -5.93 -3.34 17.70
N LEU A 495 -6.65 -2.95 18.75
CA LEU A 495 -6.15 -2.11 19.82
C LEU A 495 -6.34 -2.82 21.18
N ASP A 496 -5.25 -2.93 21.96
CA ASP A 496 -5.36 -3.37 23.36
C ASP A 496 -5.92 -2.22 24.23
N GLY A 497 -7.25 -2.11 24.22
CA GLY A 497 -7.98 -1.04 24.90
C GLY A 497 -7.86 -1.15 26.44
N THR A 498 -7.74 0.00 27.12
CA THR A 498 -7.59 0.06 28.58
C THR A 498 -8.72 -0.66 29.32
N LYS A 499 -9.97 -0.53 28.86
CA LYS A 499 -11.12 -1.22 29.48
C LYS A 499 -11.07 -2.73 29.24
N ARG A 500 -10.79 -3.16 27.99
CA ARG A 500 -10.64 -4.59 27.66
C ARG A 500 -9.54 -5.23 28.53
N LYS A 501 -8.40 -4.56 28.63
CA LYS A 501 -7.27 -5.02 29.44
C LYS A 501 -7.68 -5.24 30.90
N THR A 502 -8.37 -4.28 31.51
CA THR A 502 -8.90 -4.42 32.87
C THR A 502 -9.85 -5.61 33.00
N LEU A 503 -10.77 -5.80 32.03
CA LEU A 503 -11.73 -6.92 32.08
C LEU A 503 -11.02 -8.29 32.01
N VAL A 504 -9.95 -8.40 31.23
CA VAL A 504 -9.14 -9.62 31.12
C VAL A 504 -8.32 -9.85 32.40
N GLU A 505 -7.63 -8.82 32.89
CA GLU A 505 -6.79 -8.90 34.10
C GLU A 505 -7.61 -9.24 35.35
N CYS A 506 -8.85 -8.75 35.43
CA CYS A 506 -9.79 -9.11 36.51
C CYS A 506 -10.49 -10.45 36.31
N GLY A 507 -10.21 -11.19 35.24
CA GLY A 507 -10.88 -12.48 34.94
C GLY A 507 -12.37 -12.36 34.57
N ILE A 508 -12.87 -11.16 34.27
CA ILE A 508 -14.27 -10.91 33.91
C ILE A 508 -14.54 -11.39 32.48
N ALA A 509 -13.62 -11.13 31.54
CA ALA A 509 -13.72 -11.58 30.15
C ALA A 509 -12.53 -12.46 29.77
N ALA A 510 -12.80 -13.64 29.19
CA ALA A 510 -11.78 -14.56 28.73
C ALA A 510 -11.38 -14.27 27.27
N PRO A 511 -10.07 -14.12 26.96
CA PRO A 511 -9.63 -14.04 25.58
C PRO A 511 -9.93 -15.35 24.82
N ALA A 512 -10.48 -15.22 23.57
CA ALA A 512 -10.83 -16.36 22.74
C ALA A 512 -10.56 -16.08 21.26
N GLU A 513 -10.15 -17.09 20.49
CA GLU A 513 -10.15 -17.03 19.05
C GLU A 513 -11.59 -17.15 18.54
N ILE A 514 -12.11 -16.05 18.00
CA ILE A 514 -13.48 -15.97 17.48
C ILE A 514 -13.39 -15.77 15.98
N ARG A 515 -13.93 -16.69 15.21
CA ARG A 515 -14.00 -16.63 13.75
C ARG A 515 -15.38 -16.17 13.30
N PRO A 516 -15.55 -15.62 12.10
CA PRO A 516 -16.87 -15.27 11.56
C PRO A 516 -17.93 -16.36 11.75
N ARG A 517 -17.62 -17.60 11.42
CA ARG A 517 -18.51 -18.77 11.57
C ARG A 517 -18.90 -19.08 13.02
N ASP A 518 -18.17 -18.56 13.99
CA ASP A 518 -18.42 -18.81 15.42
C ASP A 518 -19.36 -17.77 16.03
N LEU A 519 -19.63 -16.67 15.33
CA LEU A 519 -20.46 -15.57 15.86
C LEU A 519 -21.85 -16.02 16.31
N ARG A 520 -22.43 -16.99 15.59
CA ARG A 520 -23.76 -17.56 15.94
C ARG A 520 -23.76 -18.48 17.18
N LYS A 521 -22.60 -18.77 17.75
CA LYS A 521 -22.48 -19.52 19.02
C LYS A 521 -22.62 -18.63 20.25
N PHE A 522 -22.64 -17.30 20.05
CA PHE A 522 -22.81 -16.29 21.08
C PHE A 522 -24.21 -15.66 20.96
N GLU A 523 -24.73 -15.18 22.06
CA GLU A 523 -26.04 -14.55 22.15
C GLU A 523 -25.97 -13.08 21.69
N ARG A 524 -24.96 -12.37 22.19
CA ARG A 524 -24.83 -10.93 22.04
C ARG A 524 -23.36 -10.50 21.95
N VAL A 525 -23.11 -9.41 21.26
CA VAL A 525 -21.84 -8.67 21.30
C VAL A 525 -22.06 -7.32 21.98
N VAL A 526 -21.21 -7.01 22.97
CA VAL A 526 -21.21 -5.78 23.73
C VAL A 526 -19.92 -5.00 23.42
N PHE A 527 -20.06 -3.70 23.25
CA PHE A 527 -18.95 -2.78 22.98
C PHE A 527 -18.36 -2.27 24.29
N VAL A 528 -17.03 -2.37 24.43
CA VAL A 528 -16.31 -1.87 25.58
C VAL A 528 -15.15 -0.95 25.15
N ASN A 529 -15.02 0.17 25.83
CA ASN A 529 -13.92 1.11 25.67
C ASN A 529 -13.80 1.98 26.94
N ALA A 530 -12.94 2.98 26.95
CA ALA A 530 -12.79 3.85 28.12
C ALA A 530 -14.10 4.53 28.57
N MET A 531 -15.07 4.72 27.66
CA MET A 531 -16.37 5.36 27.93
C MET A 531 -17.49 4.38 28.23
N LEU A 532 -17.36 3.12 27.76
CA LEU A 532 -18.38 2.08 27.79
C LEU A 532 -17.92 0.88 28.62
N ASP A 533 -18.79 0.42 29.53
CA ASP A 533 -18.63 -0.81 30.30
C ASP A 533 -19.56 -1.92 29.78
N ILE A 534 -19.34 -3.16 30.19
CA ILE A 534 -20.27 -4.28 29.90
C ILE A 534 -21.67 -3.95 30.43
N SER A 535 -21.76 -3.30 31.60
CA SER A 535 -23.03 -2.91 32.22
C SER A 535 -23.82 -1.87 31.43
N ASP A 536 -23.18 -1.08 30.58
CA ASP A 536 -23.87 -0.12 29.70
C ASP A 536 -24.64 -0.83 28.58
N ASN A 537 -24.35 -2.11 28.33
CA ASN A 537 -25.00 -3.02 27.38
C ASN A 537 -25.17 -2.46 25.95
N VAL A 538 -24.23 -1.59 25.55
CA VAL A 538 -24.19 -1.04 24.18
C VAL A 538 -23.70 -2.12 23.23
N GLY A 539 -24.52 -2.54 22.28
CA GLY A 539 -24.15 -3.61 21.35
C GLY A 539 -25.39 -4.23 20.70
N ALA A 540 -25.22 -5.34 20.02
CA ALA A 540 -26.27 -6.01 19.26
C ALA A 540 -26.29 -7.53 19.54
N ASP A 541 -27.45 -8.14 19.34
CA ASP A 541 -27.54 -9.59 19.32
C ASP A 541 -26.80 -10.13 18.09
N THR A 542 -26.19 -11.31 18.20
CA THR A 542 -25.32 -11.81 17.13
C THR A 542 -26.10 -12.17 15.85
N ASP A 543 -27.42 -12.36 15.90
CA ASP A 543 -28.31 -12.51 14.74
C ASP A 543 -28.44 -11.20 13.94
N LYS A 544 -28.13 -10.06 14.54
CA LYS A 544 -28.12 -8.72 13.92
C LYS A 544 -26.73 -8.34 13.34
N ILE A 545 -25.81 -9.28 13.24
CA ILE A 545 -24.56 -9.11 12.53
C ILE A 545 -24.75 -9.64 11.10
N PHE A 546 -24.64 -8.75 10.10
CA PHE A 546 -24.87 -9.07 8.68
C PHE A 546 -23.55 -9.19 7.94
N GLY A 547 -23.47 -10.13 7.00
CA GLY A 547 -22.27 -10.35 6.17
C GLY A 547 -22.08 -11.81 5.77
N ASN A 548 -21.00 -12.09 5.06
CA ASN A 548 -20.61 -13.46 4.71
C ASN A 548 -19.81 -14.06 5.88
N PHE A 549 -20.27 -15.21 6.42
CA PHE A 549 -19.68 -15.90 7.58
C PHE A 549 -18.81 -17.08 7.17
#